data_9a058b254ae90386ef5a4171de877daa
#
_entry.id   9a058b254ae90386ef5a4171de877daa
#
_cell.length_a   1.000
_cell.length_b   1.000
_cell.length_c   1.000
_cell.angle_alpha   90.00
_cell.angle_beta   90.00
_cell.angle_gamma   90.00
#
_symmetry.space_group_name_H-M   'P 1'
#
loop_
_entity.id
_entity.type
_entity.pdbx_description
1 polymer ?
#
loop_
_entity_poly.entity_id
_entity_poly.type
_entity_poly.pdbx_seq_one_letter_code
_entity_poly.pdbx_strand_id
1 'polypeptide(L)'
;MLVPILIGIFFIIIRYNENFNEINISNLMFVVLIILPIIGLFSIIMRVIIKDNSKSTLISSLLLITFFVFIPIHDSLFEEEIGKYDSLGYLILFPIILIPLSIITYSILKSKKNFEKIIKIGVVVILSLVIFNISEIGLLASTNYSIADNSSETFSIYQNIARDVYH
;
A
#
# COMPACT_ATOMS: atom_id res chain seq x y z
N MET A 1 10.42 12.31 9.19
CA MET A 1 9.83 11.01 9.62
C MET A 1 8.42 10.79 9.07
N LEU A 2 7.67 11.84 8.78
CA LEU A 2 6.28 11.69 8.31
C LEU A 2 6.17 10.93 6.97
N VAL A 3 7.05 11.20 5.99
CA VAL A 3 6.96 10.62 4.63
C VAL A 3 7.04 9.09 4.62
N PRO A 4 8.00 8.41 5.27
CA PRO A 4 8.02 6.95 5.32
C PRO A 4 6.74 6.34 5.91
N ILE A 5 6.17 6.97 6.94
CA ILE A 5 4.93 6.52 7.58
C ILE A 5 3.75 6.68 6.61
N LEU A 6 3.65 7.81 5.92
CA LEU A 6 2.61 8.04 4.92
C LEU A 6 2.70 7.05 3.74
N ILE A 7 3.92 6.71 3.31
CA ILE A 7 4.14 5.67 2.30
C ILE A 7 3.59 4.33 2.79
N GLY A 8 3.91 3.95 4.03
CA GLY A 8 3.38 2.71 4.60
C GLY A 8 1.85 2.68 4.66
N ILE A 9 1.24 3.76 5.14
CA ILE A 9 -0.23 3.90 5.16
C ILE A 9 -0.81 3.77 3.75
N PHE A 10 -0.22 4.46 2.77
CA PHE A 10 -0.66 4.43 1.37
C PHE A 10 -0.67 3.01 0.80
N PHE A 11 0.42 2.26 0.97
CA PHE A 11 0.50 0.89 0.47
C PHE A 11 -0.44 -0.07 1.19
N ILE A 12 -0.65 0.10 2.51
CA ILE A 12 -1.62 -0.71 3.26
C ILE A 12 -3.04 -0.46 2.73
N ILE A 13 -3.40 0.80 2.46
CA ILE A 13 -4.73 1.17 1.95
C ILE A 13 -4.94 0.62 0.54
N ILE A 14 -3.95 0.71 -0.36
CA ILE A 14 -4.03 0.12 -1.71
C ILE A 14 -4.30 -1.38 -1.61
N ARG A 15 -3.52 -2.10 -0.82
CA ARG A 15 -3.70 -3.55 -0.66
C ARG A 15 -5.04 -3.92 -0.06
N TYR A 16 -5.57 -3.09 0.83
CA TYR A 16 -6.92 -3.26 1.35
C TYR A 16 -7.98 -3.04 0.26
N ASN A 17 -7.83 -2.00 -0.58
CA ASN A 17 -8.75 -1.74 -1.70
C ASN A 17 -8.80 -2.90 -2.70
N GLU A 18 -7.63 -3.42 -3.08
CA GLU A 18 -7.51 -4.58 -3.99
C GLU A 18 -8.24 -5.82 -3.46
N ASN A 19 -8.31 -5.98 -2.14
CA ASN A 19 -8.90 -7.15 -1.47
C ASN A 19 -10.10 -6.78 -0.57
N PHE A 20 -10.81 -5.72 -0.89
CA PHE A 20 -11.87 -5.14 -0.06
C PHE A 20 -12.97 -6.14 0.33
N ASN A 21 -13.33 -7.05 -0.59
CA ASN A 21 -14.37 -8.06 -0.35
C ASN A 21 -13.88 -9.27 0.47
N GLU A 22 -12.57 -9.47 0.58
CA GLU A 22 -11.97 -10.63 1.23
C GLU A 22 -11.43 -10.30 2.63
N ILE A 23 -11.01 -9.05 2.85
CA ILE A 23 -10.34 -8.63 4.09
C ILE A 23 -11.29 -7.85 4.99
N ASN A 24 -11.53 -8.37 6.19
CA ASN A 24 -12.27 -7.64 7.20
C ASN A 24 -11.48 -6.42 7.71
N ILE A 25 -12.17 -5.33 8.03
CA ILE A 25 -11.56 -4.09 8.57
C ILE A 25 -10.74 -4.35 9.85
N SER A 26 -11.11 -5.36 10.65
CA SER A 26 -10.34 -5.77 11.83
C SER A 26 -8.94 -6.26 11.47
N ASN A 27 -8.80 -6.98 10.35
CA ASN A 27 -7.51 -7.46 9.85
C ASN A 27 -6.65 -6.29 9.35
N LEU A 28 -7.27 -5.30 8.69
CA LEU A 28 -6.58 -4.06 8.31
C LEU A 28 -6.00 -3.34 9.53
N MET A 29 -6.80 -3.16 10.59
CA MET A 29 -6.35 -2.52 11.83
C MET A 29 -5.16 -3.24 12.46
N PHE A 30 -5.18 -4.57 12.46
CA PHE A 30 -4.09 -5.40 12.97
C PHE A 30 -2.81 -5.22 12.14
N VAL A 31 -2.93 -5.22 10.81
CA VAL A 31 -1.79 -4.99 9.90
C VAL A 31 -1.18 -3.60 10.10
N VAL A 32 -2.02 -2.57 10.21
CA VAL A 32 -1.59 -1.19 10.50
C VAL A 32 -0.81 -1.13 11.81
N LEU A 33 -1.33 -1.75 12.87
CA LEU A 33 -0.74 -1.75 14.21
C LEU A 33 0.64 -2.42 14.26
N ILE A 34 0.90 -3.38 13.38
CA ILE A 34 2.21 -4.06 13.31
C ILE A 34 3.16 -3.30 12.36
N ILE A 35 2.70 -2.96 11.17
CA ILE A 35 3.59 -2.42 10.10
C ILE A 35 4.04 -0.99 10.43
N LEU A 36 3.17 -0.12 10.95
CA LEU A 36 3.58 1.26 11.23
C LEU A 36 4.69 1.40 12.27
N PRO A 37 4.70 0.67 13.39
CA PRO A 37 5.85 0.67 14.31
C PRO A 37 7.14 0.17 13.65
N ILE A 38 7.07 -0.84 12.79
CA ILE A 38 8.24 -1.36 12.07
C ILE A 38 8.82 -0.29 11.14
N ILE A 39 7.97 0.40 10.36
CA ILE A 39 8.38 1.51 9.50
C ILE A 39 8.96 2.67 10.32
N GLY A 40 8.33 2.99 11.45
CA GLY A 40 8.81 3.99 12.39
C GLY A 40 10.21 3.68 12.91
N LEU A 41 10.42 2.46 13.41
CA LEU A 41 11.71 1.97 13.88
C LEU A 41 12.77 1.98 12.78
N PHE A 42 12.44 1.48 11.60
CA PHE A 42 13.33 1.53 10.42
C PHE A 42 13.75 2.97 10.10
N SER A 43 12.81 3.91 10.11
CA SER A 43 13.09 5.33 9.83
C SER A 43 13.99 5.97 10.90
N ILE A 44 13.84 5.57 12.17
CA ILE A 44 14.71 6.00 13.28
C ILE A 44 16.12 5.46 13.06
N ILE A 45 16.26 4.17 12.76
CA ILE A 45 17.57 3.54 12.50
C ILE A 45 18.28 4.25 11.36
N MET A 46 17.60 4.49 10.25
CA MET A 46 18.17 5.20 9.09
C MET A 46 18.60 6.63 9.46
N ARG A 47 17.88 7.31 10.33
CA ARG A 47 18.24 8.64 10.81
C ARG A 47 19.50 8.64 11.67
N VAL A 48 19.66 7.63 12.52
CA VAL A 48 20.85 7.47 13.36
C VAL A 48 22.09 7.20 12.50
N ILE A 49 21.94 6.37 11.45
CA ILE A 49 23.04 6.00 10.54
C ILE A 49 23.46 7.20 9.67
N ILE A 50 22.51 7.89 9.07
CA ILE A 50 22.77 8.92 8.04
C ILE A 50 23.06 10.28 8.68
N LYS A 51 22.59 10.54 9.89
CA LYS A 51 22.76 11.81 10.66
C LYS A 51 22.22 13.08 9.99
N ASP A 52 21.69 13.00 8.79
CA ASP A 52 21.05 14.08 8.03
C ASP A 52 19.58 13.75 7.86
N ASN A 53 18.71 14.60 8.42
CA ASN A 53 17.27 14.36 8.45
C ASN A 53 16.65 14.28 7.06
N SER A 54 17.07 15.16 6.14
CA SER A 54 16.50 15.22 4.79
C SER A 54 16.92 14.01 3.98
N LYS A 55 18.20 13.65 4.01
CA LYS A 55 18.73 12.49 3.31
C LYS A 55 18.17 11.19 3.87
N SER A 56 18.14 11.05 5.19
CA SER A 56 17.57 9.88 5.87
C SER A 56 16.12 9.67 5.49
N THR A 57 15.30 10.72 5.52
CA THR A 57 13.89 10.64 5.13
C THR A 57 13.74 10.22 3.68
N LEU A 58 14.51 10.81 2.77
CA LEU A 58 14.43 10.48 1.33
C LEU A 58 14.86 9.04 1.05
N ILE A 59 15.97 8.60 1.64
CA ILE A 59 16.48 7.23 1.47
C ILE A 59 15.54 6.20 2.09
N SER A 60 15.04 6.45 3.31
CA SER A 60 14.03 5.56 3.93
C SER A 60 12.77 5.43 3.09
N SER A 61 12.29 6.54 2.52
CA SER A 61 11.13 6.55 1.64
C SER A 61 11.38 5.76 0.37
N LEU A 62 12.54 5.94 -0.25
CA LEU A 62 12.92 5.22 -1.47
C LEU A 62 13.02 3.70 -1.22
N LEU A 63 13.66 3.29 -0.13
CA LEU A 63 13.76 1.88 0.26
C LEU A 63 12.40 1.26 0.54
N LEU A 64 11.50 1.98 1.23
CA LEU A 64 10.14 1.49 1.51
C LEU A 64 9.31 1.37 0.23
N ILE A 65 9.34 2.36 -0.67
CA ILE A 65 8.66 2.27 -1.97
C ILE A 65 9.17 1.04 -2.72
N THR A 66 10.48 0.88 -2.81
CA THR A 66 11.09 -0.28 -3.48
C THR A 66 10.63 -1.59 -2.86
N PHE A 67 10.60 -1.69 -1.54
CA PHE A 67 10.16 -2.89 -0.82
C PHE A 67 8.68 -3.23 -1.13
N PHE A 68 7.79 -2.25 -1.04
CA PHE A 68 6.37 -2.48 -1.28
C PHE A 68 6.02 -2.75 -2.75
N VAL A 69 6.77 -2.17 -3.69
CA VAL A 69 6.55 -2.33 -5.13
C VAL A 69 7.24 -3.58 -5.70
N PHE A 70 8.19 -4.15 -4.96
CA PHE A 70 8.97 -5.32 -5.40
C PHE A 70 8.08 -6.52 -5.72
N ILE A 71 7.19 -6.89 -4.80
CA ILE A 71 6.30 -8.06 -4.96
C ILE A 71 5.34 -7.87 -6.15
N PRO A 72 4.57 -6.76 -6.26
CA PRO A 72 3.72 -6.53 -7.43
C PRO A 72 4.45 -6.56 -8.77
N ILE A 73 5.67 -6.02 -8.82
CA ILE A 73 6.47 -6.08 -10.06
C ILE A 73 6.87 -7.52 -10.37
N HIS A 74 7.30 -8.27 -9.35
CA HIS A 74 7.65 -9.67 -9.53
C HIS A 74 6.46 -10.47 -10.08
N ASP A 75 5.30 -10.37 -9.45
CA ASP A 75 4.09 -11.09 -9.84
C ASP A 75 3.66 -10.70 -11.26
N SER A 76 3.64 -9.40 -11.58
CA SER A 76 3.28 -8.91 -12.92
C SER A 76 4.21 -9.40 -14.05
N LEU A 77 5.48 -9.66 -13.75
CA LEU A 77 6.46 -10.07 -14.77
C LEU A 77 6.61 -11.59 -14.90
N PHE A 78 6.33 -12.34 -13.85
CA PHE A 78 6.69 -13.77 -13.77
C PHE A 78 5.53 -14.72 -13.47
N GLU A 79 4.33 -14.22 -13.11
CA GLU A 79 3.19 -15.05 -12.70
C GLU A 79 2.62 -15.90 -13.84
N GLU A 80 2.65 -15.43 -15.10
CA GLU A 80 2.07 -16.14 -16.24
C GLU A 80 2.97 -17.23 -16.85
N GLU A 81 4.30 -17.11 -16.73
CA GLU A 81 5.23 -18.00 -17.48
C GLU A 81 5.92 -19.07 -16.65
N ILE A 82 5.98 -18.95 -15.31
CA ILE A 82 6.94 -19.72 -14.52
C ILE A 82 6.33 -20.38 -13.28
N GLY A 83 5.21 -21.04 -13.41
CA GLY A 83 4.63 -21.87 -12.32
C GLY A 83 5.55 -22.96 -11.75
N LYS A 84 6.80 -23.06 -12.20
CA LYS A 84 7.84 -23.98 -11.71
C LYS A 84 9.15 -23.32 -11.26
N TYR A 85 9.37 -22.02 -11.53
CA TYR A 85 10.68 -21.36 -11.29
C TYR A 85 10.53 -20.00 -10.60
N ASP A 86 9.65 -19.91 -9.63
CA ASP A 86 9.40 -18.69 -8.83
C ASP A 86 10.71 -18.07 -8.26
N SER A 87 11.65 -18.93 -7.86
CA SER A 87 12.96 -18.52 -7.35
C SER A 87 13.87 -17.81 -8.38
N LEU A 88 13.74 -18.10 -9.69
CA LEU A 88 14.54 -17.45 -10.73
C LEU A 88 14.09 -16.01 -10.98
N GLY A 89 12.78 -15.74 -10.90
CA GLY A 89 12.25 -14.38 -11.01
C GLY A 89 12.84 -13.45 -9.94
N TYR A 90 12.88 -13.90 -8.70
CA TYR A 90 13.51 -13.14 -7.60
C TYR A 90 15.01 -12.93 -7.83
N LEU A 91 15.73 -13.94 -8.30
CA LEU A 91 17.18 -13.86 -8.54
C LEU A 91 17.54 -12.84 -9.63
N ILE A 92 16.68 -12.68 -10.63
CA ILE A 92 16.88 -11.72 -11.73
C ILE A 92 16.42 -10.31 -11.31
N LEU A 93 15.24 -10.20 -10.69
CA LEU A 93 14.65 -8.91 -10.34
C LEU A 93 15.42 -8.19 -9.23
N PHE A 94 15.94 -8.95 -8.27
CA PHE A 94 16.65 -8.40 -7.12
C PHE A 94 17.86 -7.54 -7.53
N PRO A 95 18.83 -7.99 -8.35
CA PRO A 95 19.94 -7.15 -8.80
C PRO A 95 19.48 -6.01 -9.71
N ILE A 96 18.48 -6.21 -10.58
CA ILE A 96 17.94 -5.16 -11.46
C ILE A 96 17.43 -3.96 -10.65
N ILE A 97 16.80 -4.21 -9.52
CA ILE A 97 16.27 -3.15 -8.66
C ILE A 97 17.34 -2.62 -7.71
N LEU A 98 18.18 -3.49 -7.12
CA LEU A 98 19.18 -3.08 -6.14
C LEU A 98 20.31 -2.24 -6.73
N ILE A 99 20.75 -2.50 -7.96
CA ILE A 99 21.84 -1.73 -8.57
C ILE A 99 21.46 -0.26 -8.73
N PRO A 100 20.36 0.11 -9.43
CA PRO A 100 19.93 1.51 -9.52
C PRO A 100 19.64 2.14 -8.16
N LEU A 101 19.00 1.40 -7.25
CA LEU A 101 18.71 1.86 -5.89
C LEU A 101 19.97 2.22 -5.13
N SER A 102 21.01 1.41 -5.23
CA SER A 102 22.32 1.65 -4.60
C SER A 102 23.01 2.89 -5.19
N ILE A 103 22.95 3.07 -6.51
CA ILE A 103 23.51 4.24 -7.20
C ILE A 103 22.79 5.52 -6.77
N ILE A 104 21.46 5.50 -6.71
CA ILE A 104 20.65 6.63 -6.28
C ILE A 104 20.93 6.97 -4.81
N THR A 105 20.94 5.97 -3.95
CA THR A 105 21.25 6.14 -2.51
C THR A 105 22.63 6.72 -2.30
N TYR A 106 23.65 6.21 -2.99
CA TYR A 106 25.00 6.74 -2.95
C TYR A 106 25.06 8.21 -3.42
N SER A 107 24.36 8.53 -4.50
CA SER A 107 24.29 9.89 -5.05
C SER A 107 23.65 10.87 -4.07
N ILE A 108 22.58 10.46 -3.37
CA ILE A 108 21.91 11.26 -2.33
C ILE A 108 22.87 11.47 -1.15
N LEU A 109 23.55 10.43 -0.69
CA LEU A 109 24.49 10.53 0.43
C LEU A 109 25.64 11.49 0.14
N LYS A 110 26.22 11.43 -1.06
CA LYS A 110 27.33 12.28 -1.49
C LYS A 110 26.90 13.71 -1.83
N SER A 111 25.62 13.96 -2.12
CA SER A 111 25.11 15.28 -2.50
C SER A 111 25.23 16.27 -1.33
N LYS A 112 25.63 17.51 -1.63
CA LYS A 112 25.58 18.64 -0.70
C LYS A 112 24.24 19.38 -0.73
N LYS A 113 23.28 18.93 -1.55
CA LYS A 113 21.96 19.56 -1.72
C LYS A 113 21.05 19.28 -0.53
N ASN A 114 20.23 20.28 -0.19
CA ASN A 114 19.13 20.10 0.74
C ASN A 114 17.90 19.56 -0.01
N PHE A 115 17.34 18.45 0.47
CA PHE A 115 16.21 17.76 -0.14
C PHE A 115 14.85 18.12 0.49
N GLU A 116 14.79 19.10 1.40
CA GLU A 116 13.55 19.48 2.09
C GLU A 116 12.39 19.84 1.15
N LYS A 117 12.69 20.54 0.04
CA LYS A 117 11.65 20.90 -0.94
C LYS A 117 11.04 19.66 -1.58
N ILE A 118 11.86 18.68 -1.96
CA ILE A 118 11.41 17.42 -2.57
C ILE A 118 10.57 16.64 -1.55
N ILE A 119 11.00 16.58 -0.30
CA ILE A 119 10.27 15.93 0.78
C ILE A 119 8.91 16.58 1.01
N LYS A 120 8.82 17.90 1.04
CA LYS A 120 7.55 18.64 1.19
C LYS A 120 6.58 18.34 0.04
N ILE A 121 7.06 18.35 -1.20
CA ILE A 121 6.26 17.98 -2.36
C ILE A 121 5.80 16.53 -2.24
N GLY A 122 6.69 15.61 -1.88
CA GLY A 122 6.37 14.21 -1.65
C GLY A 122 5.27 14.01 -0.60
N VAL A 123 5.30 14.76 0.52
CA VAL A 123 4.23 14.73 1.53
C VAL A 123 2.89 15.09 0.92
N VAL A 124 2.81 16.18 0.17
CA VAL A 124 1.55 16.65 -0.44
C VAL A 124 1.01 15.61 -1.42
N VAL A 125 1.87 15.07 -2.28
CA VAL A 125 1.48 14.06 -3.28
C VAL A 125 0.97 12.80 -2.59
N ILE A 126 1.70 12.25 -1.61
CA ILE A 126 1.30 11.02 -0.93
C ILE A 126 0.02 11.24 -0.12
N LEU A 127 -0.13 12.38 0.56
CA LEU A 127 -1.36 12.72 1.27
C LEU A 127 -2.57 12.77 0.33
N SER A 128 -2.41 13.39 -0.84
CA SER A 128 -3.48 13.43 -1.86
C SER A 128 -3.87 12.03 -2.34
N LEU A 129 -2.88 11.15 -2.56
CA LEU A 129 -3.13 9.76 -2.94
C LEU A 129 -3.80 8.95 -1.83
N VAL A 130 -3.42 9.16 -0.57
CA VAL A 130 -4.05 8.51 0.60
C VAL A 130 -5.52 8.94 0.70
N ILE A 131 -5.82 10.24 0.58
CA ILE A 131 -7.19 10.76 0.63
C ILE A 131 -8.03 10.19 -0.51
N PHE A 132 -7.46 10.13 -1.73
CA PHE A 132 -8.14 9.54 -2.90
C PHE A 132 -8.54 8.08 -2.65
N ASN A 133 -7.59 7.26 -2.19
CA ASN A 133 -7.85 5.84 -1.90
C ASN A 133 -8.85 5.63 -0.76
N ILE A 134 -8.83 6.46 0.28
CA ILE A 134 -9.84 6.41 1.36
C ILE A 134 -11.23 6.74 0.81
N SER A 135 -11.34 7.72 -0.09
CA SER A 135 -12.61 8.07 -0.74
C SER A 135 -13.17 6.92 -1.57
N GLU A 136 -12.30 6.17 -2.26
CA GLU A 136 -12.67 4.98 -3.02
C GLU A 136 -13.23 3.87 -2.12
N ILE A 137 -12.61 3.60 -0.96
CA ILE A 137 -13.15 2.67 0.05
C ILE A 137 -14.53 3.09 0.50
N GLY A 138 -14.74 4.38 0.76
CA GLY A 138 -16.03 4.91 1.15
C GLY A 138 -17.13 4.70 0.10
N LEU A 139 -16.79 4.87 -1.18
CA LEU A 139 -17.70 4.60 -2.30
C LEU A 139 -18.02 3.10 -2.43
N LEU A 140 -17.03 2.22 -2.35
CA LEU A 140 -17.21 0.77 -2.39
C LEU A 140 -18.10 0.28 -1.24
N ALA A 141 -17.88 0.79 -0.04
CA ALA A 141 -18.69 0.45 1.13
C ALA A 141 -20.16 0.88 0.95
N SER A 142 -20.40 2.08 0.41
CA SER A 142 -21.76 2.60 0.18
C SER A 142 -22.53 1.82 -0.89
N THR A 143 -21.83 1.40 -1.97
CA THR A 143 -22.43 0.57 -3.03
C THR A 143 -22.79 -0.83 -2.54
N ASN A 144 -21.93 -1.46 -1.77
CA ASN A 144 -22.21 -2.78 -1.20
C ASN A 144 -23.38 -2.73 -0.21
N TYR A 145 -23.49 -1.66 0.58
CA TYR A 145 -24.62 -1.47 1.49
C TYR A 145 -25.96 -1.32 0.72
N SER A 146 -25.98 -0.53 -0.36
CA SER A 146 -27.20 -0.34 -1.17
C SER A 146 -27.65 -1.63 -1.89
N ILE A 147 -26.73 -2.47 -2.32
CA ILE A 147 -27.03 -3.78 -2.94
C ILE A 147 -27.61 -4.74 -1.90
N ALA A 148 -27.06 -4.78 -0.69
CA ALA A 148 -27.54 -5.63 0.40
C ALA A 148 -28.96 -5.22 0.83
N ASP A 149 -29.25 -3.92 0.91
CA ASP A 149 -30.57 -3.40 1.27
C ASP A 149 -31.61 -3.76 0.22
N ASN A 150 -31.35 -3.52 -1.06
CA ASN A 150 -32.24 -3.90 -2.16
C ASN A 150 -32.49 -5.41 -2.24
N SER A 151 -31.50 -6.25 -1.95
CA SER A 151 -31.65 -7.70 -1.96
C SER A 151 -32.57 -8.19 -0.80
N SER A 152 -32.46 -7.58 0.37
CA SER A 152 -33.32 -7.90 1.53
C SER A 152 -34.79 -7.49 1.28
N GLU A 153 -35.01 -6.35 0.64
CA GLU A 153 -36.33 -5.88 0.27
C GLU A 153 -36.98 -6.78 -0.79
N THR A 154 -36.24 -7.17 -1.82
CA THR A 154 -36.70 -8.11 -2.85
C THR A 154 -37.06 -9.46 -2.25
N PHE A 155 -36.21 -10.01 -1.34
CA PHE A 155 -36.48 -11.28 -0.67
C PHE A 155 -37.77 -11.22 0.20
N SER A 156 -38.02 -10.12 0.89
CA SER A 156 -39.23 -9.92 1.69
C SER A 156 -40.51 -9.87 0.82
N ILE A 157 -40.41 -9.28 -0.37
CA ILE A 157 -41.55 -9.25 -1.34
C ILE A 157 -41.83 -10.68 -1.84
N TYR A 158 -40.80 -11.47 -2.20
CA TYR A 158 -41.03 -12.86 -2.62
C TYR A 158 -41.65 -13.74 -1.52
N GLN A 159 -41.24 -13.57 -0.26
CA GLN A 159 -41.86 -14.28 0.87
C GLN A 159 -43.35 -13.91 1.07
N ASN A 160 -43.69 -12.64 0.90
CA ASN A 160 -45.09 -12.22 1.02
C ASN A 160 -45.97 -12.77 -0.11
N ILE A 161 -45.48 -12.73 -1.37
CA ILE A 161 -46.17 -13.32 -2.52
C ILE A 161 -46.35 -14.83 -2.35
N ALA A 162 -45.33 -15.55 -1.92
CA ALA A 162 -45.40 -16.99 -1.69
C ALA A 162 -46.46 -17.34 -0.61
N ARG A 163 -46.55 -16.55 0.45
CA ARG A 163 -47.54 -16.76 1.50
C ARG A 163 -48.98 -16.56 1.00
N ASP A 164 -49.21 -15.55 0.14
CA ASP A 164 -50.56 -15.25 -0.39
C ASP A 164 -51.01 -16.28 -1.45
N VAL A 165 -50.11 -17.01 -2.08
CA VAL A 165 -50.44 -18.06 -3.07
C VAL A 165 -50.79 -19.40 -2.39
N TYR A 166 -50.34 -19.64 -1.15
CA TYR A 166 -50.57 -20.91 -0.43
C TYR A 166 -51.66 -20.83 0.63
N HIS A 167 -52.38 -19.72 0.70
CA HIS A 167 -53.61 -19.55 1.49
C HIS A 167 -54.81 -19.34 0.58
#